data_d6915cebca018454c262ae813d71be1d
#
_entry.id   d6915cebca018454c262ae813d71be1d
#
_cell.length_a   1.000
_cell.length_b   1.000
_cell.length_c   1.000
_cell.angle_alpha   90.00
_cell.angle_beta   90.00
_cell.angle_gamma   90.00
#
_symmetry.space_group_name_H-M   'P 1'
#
loop_
_entity.id
_entity.type
_entity.pdbx_description
1 polymer ?
#
loop_
_entity_poly.entity_id
_entity_poly.type
_entity_poly.pdbx_seq_one_letter_code
_entity_poly.pdbx_strand_id
1 'polypeptide(L)'
;MTTFPFFDGHNDTLLRLLEKPRAERVAAFVNGTEDGHIDLPRARKAGMVGGFFAMFPPPVTADLASVAASPSSGKGELPPELGLADAQYSTNGMAALLLDLERTGALNICRSAADIRAAIAAEKLAGIFHIEGAEAIDTEFRSFEVLYAAGLRSIGITWSRANAFGTGVPFRHNSDPEIGPGLSDAGKELVRICDARGV
;
A
#
# COMPACT_ATOMS: atom_id res chain seq x y z
N MET A 1 -0.58 -24.61 -20.60
CA MET A 1 0.55 -24.39 -19.66
C MET A 1 -0.02 -24.45 -18.25
N THR A 2 0.60 -25.24 -17.37
CA THR A 2 0.21 -25.29 -15.97
C THR A 2 0.70 -24.00 -15.31
N THR A 3 -0.21 -23.13 -14.87
CA THR A 3 0.14 -21.93 -14.10
C THR A 3 0.30 -22.33 -12.63
N PHE A 4 1.42 -21.95 -12.03
CA PHE A 4 1.59 -22.12 -10.59
C PHE A 4 0.90 -20.96 -9.84
N PRO A 5 0.11 -21.24 -8.80
CA PRO A 5 -0.48 -20.19 -8.00
C PRO A 5 0.62 -19.41 -7.27
N PHE A 6 0.52 -18.07 -7.28
CA PHE A 6 1.44 -17.21 -6.53
C PHE A 6 0.69 -16.09 -5.82
N PHE A 7 1.30 -15.60 -4.75
CA PHE A 7 0.82 -14.46 -3.98
C PHE A 7 1.80 -13.30 -4.17
N ASP A 8 1.30 -12.14 -4.58
CA ASP A 8 2.12 -10.96 -4.80
C ASP A 8 2.47 -10.28 -3.47
N GLY A 9 3.75 -9.99 -3.25
CA GLY A 9 4.23 -9.41 -1.99
C GLY A 9 4.00 -7.91 -1.85
N HIS A 10 3.81 -7.18 -2.96
CA HIS A 10 3.59 -5.74 -2.97
C HIS A 10 3.25 -5.24 -4.37
N ASN A 11 2.22 -4.41 -4.50
CA ASN A 11 1.91 -3.73 -5.75
C ASN A 11 1.23 -2.37 -5.52
N ASP A 12 1.50 -1.42 -6.43
CA ASP A 12 0.96 -0.07 -6.46
C ASP A 12 -0.26 0.06 -7.40
N THR A 13 -1.02 -1.00 -7.55
CA THR A 13 -2.19 -1.00 -8.44
C THR A 13 -3.20 0.08 -8.08
N LEU A 14 -3.43 0.30 -6.80
CA LEU A 14 -4.40 1.30 -6.33
C LEU A 14 -3.96 2.73 -6.66
N LEU A 15 -2.68 3.04 -6.50
CA LEU A 15 -2.12 4.35 -6.84
C LEU A 15 -2.31 4.65 -8.32
N ARG A 16 -1.91 3.73 -9.20
CA ARG A 16 -2.07 3.84 -10.65
C ARG A 16 -3.55 4.02 -11.06
N LEU A 17 -4.46 3.28 -10.44
CA LEU A 17 -5.89 3.40 -10.71
C LEU A 17 -6.45 4.73 -10.20
N LEU A 18 -5.91 5.26 -9.09
CA LEU A 18 -6.35 6.54 -8.53
C LEU A 18 -6.10 7.72 -9.48
N GLU A 19 -5.09 7.64 -10.35
CA GLU A 19 -4.78 8.63 -11.39
C GLU A 19 -5.82 8.69 -12.51
N LYS A 20 -6.59 7.61 -12.71
CA LYS A 20 -7.65 7.58 -13.71
C LYS A 20 -8.89 8.36 -13.26
N PRO A 21 -9.73 8.82 -14.22
CA PRO A 21 -11.04 9.36 -13.89
C PRO A 21 -11.83 8.41 -12.99
N ARG A 22 -12.49 8.93 -11.96
CA ARG A 22 -13.18 8.11 -10.96
C ARG A 22 -14.12 7.07 -11.57
N ALA A 23 -14.84 7.42 -12.62
CA ALA A 23 -15.79 6.52 -13.30
C ALA A 23 -15.12 5.32 -14.00
N GLU A 24 -13.81 5.40 -14.27
CA GLU A 24 -13.07 4.38 -15.03
C GLU A 24 -12.27 3.43 -14.14
N ARG A 25 -11.96 3.82 -12.90
CA ARG A 25 -11.03 3.12 -12.01
C ARG A 25 -11.34 1.64 -11.82
N VAL A 26 -12.58 1.35 -11.46
CA VAL A 26 -13.06 -0.01 -11.21
C VAL A 26 -13.07 -0.81 -12.52
N ALA A 27 -13.58 -0.24 -13.60
CA ALA A 27 -13.62 -0.90 -14.90
C ALA A 27 -12.22 -1.20 -15.44
N ALA A 28 -11.26 -0.30 -15.23
CA ALA A 28 -9.87 -0.49 -15.62
C ALA A 28 -9.23 -1.71 -14.92
N PHE A 29 -9.55 -1.95 -13.66
CA PHE A 29 -9.08 -3.16 -12.97
C PHE A 29 -9.83 -4.42 -13.43
N VAL A 30 -11.16 -4.36 -13.49
CA VAL A 30 -12.01 -5.54 -13.74
C VAL A 30 -11.91 -6.02 -15.18
N ASN A 31 -11.89 -5.11 -16.15
CA ASN A 31 -11.88 -5.41 -17.57
C ASN A 31 -10.47 -5.43 -18.19
N GLY A 32 -9.48 -4.92 -17.47
CA GLY A 32 -8.12 -4.78 -17.96
C GLY A 32 -7.85 -3.42 -18.59
N THR A 33 -6.57 -3.10 -18.74
CA THR A 33 -6.06 -1.85 -19.33
C THR A 33 -4.72 -2.12 -20.01
N GLU A 34 -4.32 -1.28 -20.96
CA GLU A 34 -3.03 -1.41 -21.64
C GLU A 34 -1.86 -0.99 -20.74
N ASP A 35 -2.11 -0.09 -19.79
CA ASP A 35 -1.12 0.41 -18.83
C ASP A 35 -1.03 -0.44 -17.56
N GLY A 36 0.12 -0.33 -16.87
CA GLY A 36 0.42 -1.06 -15.63
C GLY A 36 0.63 -2.55 -15.82
N HIS A 37 0.78 -3.27 -14.72
CA HIS A 37 1.18 -4.68 -14.73
C HIS A 37 0.09 -5.61 -14.18
N ILE A 38 -0.76 -5.14 -13.26
CA ILE A 38 -1.78 -5.93 -12.58
C ILE A 38 -3.17 -5.37 -12.88
N ASP A 39 -4.03 -6.23 -13.43
CA ASP A 39 -5.47 -6.12 -13.51
C ASP A 39 -6.07 -7.52 -13.37
N LEU A 40 -7.36 -7.63 -13.22
CA LEU A 40 -8.03 -8.91 -12.94
C LEU A 40 -7.81 -9.95 -14.07
N PRO A 41 -7.93 -9.61 -15.37
CA PRO A 41 -7.67 -10.57 -16.45
C PRO A 41 -6.23 -11.08 -16.47
N ARG A 42 -5.23 -10.20 -16.31
CA ARG A 42 -3.81 -10.57 -16.27
C ARG A 42 -3.46 -11.39 -15.04
N ALA A 43 -3.96 -10.97 -13.86
CA ALA A 43 -3.79 -11.69 -12.61
C ALA A 43 -4.29 -13.14 -12.72
N ARG A 44 -5.52 -13.34 -13.20
CA ARG A 44 -6.10 -14.67 -13.42
C ARG A 44 -5.31 -15.49 -14.42
N LYS A 45 -4.94 -14.90 -15.56
CA LYS A 45 -4.14 -15.58 -16.60
C LYS A 45 -2.78 -16.04 -16.08
N ALA A 46 -2.15 -15.25 -15.21
CA ALA A 46 -0.85 -15.56 -14.64
C ALA A 46 -0.90 -16.56 -13.46
N GLY A 47 -2.07 -16.80 -12.86
CA GLY A 47 -2.22 -17.65 -11.68
C GLY A 47 -2.01 -16.91 -10.36
N MET A 48 -2.15 -15.57 -10.36
CA MET A 48 -2.12 -14.77 -9.13
C MET A 48 -3.37 -15.10 -8.30
N VAL A 49 -3.18 -15.52 -7.06
CA VAL A 49 -4.27 -15.87 -6.13
C VAL A 49 -4.56 -14.76 -5.12
N GLY A 50 -3.68 -13.78 -5.00
CA GLY A 50 -3.84 -12.62 -4.12
C GLY A 50 -2.58 -11.78 -4.05
N GLY A 51 -2.61 -10.71 -3.24
CA GLY A 51 -1.47 -9.83 -3.06
C GLY A 51 -1.70 -8.72 -2.05
N PHE A 52 -0.61 -8.03 -1.74
CA PHE A 52 -0.60 -6.83 -0.91
C PHE A 52 -0.86 -5.61 -1.80
N PHE A 53 -2.05 -5.04 -1.68
CA PHE A 53 -2.45 -3.84 -2.41
C PHE A 53 -2.01 -2.62 -1.61
N ALA A 54 -0.90 -2.01 -2.04
CA ALA A 54 -0.28 -0.92 -1.32
C ALA A 54 -1.05 0.39 -1.47
N MET A 55 -1.15 1.11 -0.37
CA MET A 55 -1.62 2.48 -0.30
C MET A 55 -0.41 3.35 0.03
N PHE A 56 0.20 3.87 -1.00
CA PHE A 56 1.35 4.76 -0.91
C PHE A 56 0.88 6.21 -1.12
N PRO A 57 0.96 7.09 -0.11
CA PRO A 57 0.61 8.49 -0.27
C PRO A 57 1.73 9.25 -1.02
N PRO A 58 1.53 9.58 -2.30
CA PRO A 58 2.54 10.34 -3.05
C PRO A 58 2.65 11.76 -2.53
N PRO A 59 3.78 12.44 -2.75
CA PRO A 59 3.88 13.88 -2.51
C PRO A 59 2.83 14.64 -3.32
N VAL A 60 2.14 15.62 -2.71
CA VAL A 60 1.02 16.36 -3.34
C VAL A 60 1.45 17.12 -4.60
N THR A 61 2.72 17.49 -4.71
CA THR A 61 3.28 18.32 -5.78
C THR A 61 4.17 17.57 -6.76
N ALA A 62 4.39 16.27 -6.57
CA ALA A 62 5.30 15.51 -7.41
C ALA A 62 4.52 14.66 -8.40
N ASP A 63 4.81 14.83 -9.69
CA ASP A 63 4.60 13.80 -10.68
C ASP A 63 5.28 12.51 -10.20
N LEU A 64 4.54 11.40 -10.13
CA LEU A 64 5.08 10.10 -9.71
C LEU A 64 6.32 9.68 -10.52
N ALA A 65 6.38 10.06 -11.79
CA ALA A 65 7.56 9.89 -12.62
C ALA A 65 8.76 10.66 -12.04
N SER A 66 8.55 11.81 -11.40
CA SER A 66 9.63 12.59 -10.78
C SER A 66 10.10 12.00 -9.46
N VAL A 67 9.22 11.33 -8.71
CA VAL A 67 9.60 10.59 -7.48
C VAL A 67 10.43 9.35 -7.85
N ALA A 68 10.00 8.61 -8.86
CA ALA A 68 10.71 7.44 -9.37
C ALA A 68 12.01 7.81 -10.12
N ALA A 69 12.02 8.97 -10.78
CA ALA A 69 13.16 9.52 -11.50
C ALA A 69 14.02 10.47 -10.67
N SER A 70 13.64 10.77 -9.41
CA SER A 70 14.49 11.56 -8.52
C SER A 70 15.82 10.81 -8.39
N PRO A 71 16.88 11.24 -9.09
CA PRO A 71 18.16 10.61 -8.89
C PRO A 71 18.41 10.76 -7.40
N SER A 72 18.70 9.67 -6.73
CA SER A 72 19.40 9.76 -5.48
C SER A 72 20.53 10.79 -5.71
N SER A 73 20.26 12.05 -5.34
CA SER A 73 21.35 13.01 -5.29
C SER A 73 22.36 12.31 -4.42
N GLY A 74 23.59 12.11 -4.86
CA GLY A 74 24.56 11.28 -4.16
C GLY A 74 24.84 11.69 -2.71
N LYS A 75 24.00 12.53 -2.12
CA LYS A 75 23.97 13.03 -0.74
C LYS A 75 23.01 12.30 0.19
N GLY A 76 22.15 11.38 -0.30
CA GLY A 76 21.26 10.59 0.55
C GLY A 76 20.19 11.40 1.28
N GLU A 77 19.79 12.55 0.76
CA GLU A 77 18.67 13.33 1.31
C GLU A 77 17.36 12.55 1.12
N LEU A 78 16.58 12.45 2.20
CA LEU A 78 15.23 11.88 2.16
C LEU A 78 14.27 12.88 1.49
N PRO A 79 13.23 12.40 0.79
CA PRO A 79 12.13 13.25 0.38
C PRO A 79 11.52 13.99 1.60
N PRO A 80 10.94 15.19 1.40
CA PRO A 80 10.32 15.94 2.49
C PRO A 80 9.17 15.15 3.11
N GLU A 81 8.94 15.35 4.40
CA GLU A 81 7.80 14.78 5.12
C GLU A 81 6.48 15.22 4.49
N LEU A 82 5.51 14.33 4.52
CA LEU A 82 4.15 14.60 4.04
C LEU A 82 3.24 14.97 5.22
N GLY A 83 2.44 16.01 5.05
CA GLY A 83 1.45 16.40 6.04
C GLY A 83 0.38 15.32 6.24
N LEU A 84 -0.08 15.12 7.48
CA LEU A 84 -1.09 14.13 7.85
C LEU A 84 -2.36 14.22 6.98
N ALA A 85 -2.87 15.44 6.74
CA ALA A 85 -4.09 15.65 5.96
C ALA A 85 -3.94 15.18 4.50
N ASP A 86 -2.79 15.45 3.88
CA ASP A 86 -2.50 15.06 2.51
C ASP A 86 -2.31 13.53 2.40
N ALA A 87 -1.61 12.95 3.38
CA ALA A 87 -1.45 11.51 3.48
C ALA A 87 -2.80 10.81 3.65
N GLN A 88 -3.65 11.32 4.52
CA GLN A 88 -5.01 10.79 4.74
C GLN A 88 -5.87 10.92 3.49
N TYR A 89 -5.79 12.05 2.78
CA TYR A 89 -6.55 12.23 1.52
C TYR A 89 -6.21 11.14 0.49
N SER A 90 -4.93 10.90 0.27
CA SER A 90 -4.45 9.90 -0.69
C SER A 90 -4.76 8.47 -0.24
N THR A 91 -4.46 8.14 1.01
CA THR A 91 -4.70 6.80 1.58
C THR A 91 -6.19 6.46 1.59
N ASN A 92 -7.06 7.39 2.01
CA ASN A 92 -8.51 7.19 2.00
C ASN A 92 -9.05 7.02 0.57
N GLY A 93 -8.47 7.71 -0.42
CA GLY A 93 -8.82 7.53 -1.83
C GLY A 93 -8.54 6.12 -2.33
N MET A 94 -7.35 5.57 -2.01
CA MET A 94 -6.96 4.20 -2.35
C MET A 94 -7.77 3.16 -1.55
N ALA A 95 -8.02 3.40 -0.26
CA ALA A 95 -8.85 2.54 0.57
C ALA A 95 -10.28 2.43 0.03
N ALA A 96 -10.88 3.58 -0.34
CA ALA A 96 -12.20 3.60 -0.96
C ALA A 96 -12.23 2.80 -2.27
N LEU A 97 -11.18 2.94 -3.10
CA LEU A 97 -11.08 2.18 -4.34
C LEU A 97 -10.96 0.67 -4.09
N LEU A 98 -10.16 0.24 -3.09
CA LEU A 98 -10.05 -1.18 -2.73
C LEU A 98 -11.40 -1.75 -2.28
N LEU A 99 -12.18 -0.98 -1.48
CA LEU A 99 -13.54 -1.34 -1.09
C LEU A 99 -14.49 -1.39 -2.29
N ASP A 100 -14.34 -0.49 -3.28
CA ASP A 100 -15.12 -0.53 -4.51
C ASP A 100 -14.81 -1.79 -5.34
N LEU A 101 -13.55 -2.19 -5.44
CA LEU A 101 -13.14 -3.44 -6.09
C LEU A 101 -13.72 -4.67 -5.37
N GLU A 102 -13.74 -4.68 -4.04
CA GLU A 102 -14.39 -5.75 -3.26
C GLU A 102 -15.89 -5.86 -3.57
N ARG A 103 -16.61 -4.73 -3.65
CA ARG A 103 -18.04 -4.70 -3.98
C ARG A 103 -18.37 -5.28 -5.35
N THR A 104 -17.45 -5.23 -6.30
CA THR A 104 -17.64 -5.88 -7.61
C THR A 104 -17.45 -7.39 -7.57
N GLY A 105 -16.91 -7.93 -6.48
CA GLY A 105 -16.49 -9.32 -6.37
C GLY A 105 -15.19 -9.65 -7.08
N ALA A 106 -14.43 -8.65 -7.57
CA ALA A 106 -13.14 -8.84 -8.22
C ALA A 106 -12.09 -9.40 -7.27
N LEU A 107 -12.13 -8.98 -6.01
CA LEU A 107 -11.27 -9.46 -4.93
C LEU A 107 -12.06 -9.51 -3.61
N ASN A 108 -11.48 -10.15 -2.60
CA ASN A 108 -11.93 -10.09 -1.22
C ASN A 108 -10.85 -9.43 -0.35
N ILE A 109 -11.21 -8.44 0.44
CA ILE A 109 -10.30 -7.88 1.45
C ILE A 109 -10.19 -8.89 2.59
N CYS A 110 -9.00 -9.47 2.75
CA CYS A 110 -8.74 -10.51 3.73
C CYS A 110 -8.21 -9.91 5.03
N ARG A 111 -8.84 -10.25 6.14
CA ARG A 111 -8.52 -9.81 7.50
C ARG A 111 -7.89 -10.92 8.34
N SER A 112 -7.85 -12.13 7.80
CA SER A 112 -7.30 -13.32 8.44
C SER A 112 -6.78 -14.32 7.40
N ALA A 113 -5.94 -15.26 7.84
CA ALA A 113 -5.50 -16.37 7.00
C ALA A 113 -6.68 -17.28 6.55
N ALA A 114 -7.77 -17.31 7.32
CA ALA A 114 -8.98 -18.03 6.91
C ALA A 114 -9.66 -17.34 5.72
N ASP A 115 -9.72 -16.00 5.72
CA ASP A 115 -10.28 -15.25 4.60
C ASP A 115 -9.47 -15.45 3.32
N ILE A 116 -8.13 -15.48 3.43
CA ILE A 116 -7.25 -15.75 2.28
C ILE A 116 -7.59 -17.13 1.68
N ARG A 117 -7.67 -18.17 2.52
CA ARG A 117 -8.03 -19.53 2.06
C ARG A 117 -9.42 -19.58 1.44
N ALA A 118 -10.38 -18.88 2.02
CA ALA A 118 -11.74 -18.81 1.49
C ALA A 118 -11.80 -18.07 0.15
N ALA A 119 -11.06 -16.96 0.00
CA ALA A 119 -10.98 -16.23 -1.26
C ALA A 119 -10.39 -17.10 -2.37
N ILE A 120 -9.27 -17.80 -2.09
CA ILE A 120 -8.62 -18.71 -3.06
C ILE A 120 -9.57 -19.86 -3.44
N ALA A 121 -10.26 -20.47 -2.48
CA ALA A 121 -11.21 -21.54 -2.74
C ALA A 121 -12.42 -21.08 -3.58
N ALA A 122 -12.77 -19.80 -3.48
CA ALA A 122 -13.84 -19.18 -4.27
C ALA A 122 -13.34 -18.59 -5.60
N GLU A 123 -12.09 -18.86 -6.00
CA GLU A 123 -11.44 -18.32 -7.21
C GLU A 123 -11.46 -16.79 -7.30
N LYS A 124 -11.40 -16.10 -6.14
CA LYS A 124 -11.30 -14.65 -6.02
C LYS A 124 -9.89 -14.27 -5.60
N LEU A 125 -9.44 -13.09 -6.02
CA LEU A 125 -8.18 -12.55 -5.52
C LEU A 125 -8.28 -12.23 -4.02
N ALA A 126 -7.34 -12.74 -3.22
CA ALA A 126 -7.18 -12.38 -1.82
C ALA A 126 -6.43 -11.04 -1.72
N GLY A 127 -7.13 -9.96 -1.44
CA GLY A 127 -6.52 -8.63 -1.28
C GLY A 127 -6.11 -8.37 0.16
N ILE A 128 -4.85 -8.05 0.41
CA ILE A 128 -4.40 -7.54 1.70
C ILE A 128 -4.36 -6.02 1.62
N PHE A 129 -5.09 -5.37 2.51
CA PHE A 129 -5.02 -3.94 2.71
C PHE A 129 -3.67 -3.62 3.39
N HIS A 130 -2.75 -3.04 2.65
CA HIS A 130 -1.40 -2.70 3.06
C HIS A 130 -1.17 -1.20 2.94
N ILE A 131 -0.51 -0.58 3.93
CA ILE A 131 -0.03 0.81 3.85
C ILE A 131 1.49 0.78 3.70
N GLU A 132 2.01 1.52 2.73
CA GLU A 132 3.43 1.78 2.56
C GLU A 132 3.75 3.21 3.03
N GLY A 133 4.29 3.29 4.24
CA GLY A 133 4.46 4.55 4.98
C GLY A 133 3.25 4.88 5.86
N ALA A 134 3.48 5.06 7.16
CA ALA A 134 2.42 5.30 8.13
C ALA A 134 2.00 6.78 8.25
N GLU A 135 2.29 7.62 7.24
CA GLU A 135 2.01 9.05 7.25
C GLU A 135 0.53 9.39 7.46
N ALA A 136 -0.38 8.50 7.04
CA ALA A 136 -1.83 8.69 7.22
C ALA A 136 -2.32 8.38 8.63
N ILE A 137 -1.47 7.81 9.49
CA ILE A 137 -1.80 7.49 10.88
C ILE A 137 -1.40 8.66 11.77
N ASP A 138 -2.34 9.16 12.58
CA ASP A 138 -2.04 10.16 13.61
C ASP A 138 -1.42 9.53 14.85
N THR A 139 -0.67 10.31 15.64
CA THR A 139 0.03 9.83 16.85
C THR A 139 -0.90 9.48 18.02
N GLU A 140 -2.20 9.77 17.90
CA GLU A 140 -3.24 9.31 18.84
C GLU A 140 -3.89 8.01 18.34
N PHE A 141 -3.46 7.48 17.19
CA PHE A 141 -3.91 6.22 16.57
C PHE A 141 -5.39 6.15 16.19
N ARG A 142 -6.10 7.28 16.12
CA ARG A 142 -7.52 7.31 15.73
C ARG A 142 -7.72 6.83 14.29
N SER A 143 -6.88 7.32 13.37
CA SER A 143 -6.89 6.87 11.97
C SER A 143 -6.50 5.39 11.83
N PHE A 144 -5.61 4.87 12.68
CA PHE A 144 -5.31 3.44 12.70
C PHE A 144 -6.57 2.61 12.97
N GLU A 145 -7.36 2.96 13.99
CA GLU A 145 -8.60 2.23 14.31
C GLU A 145 -9.60 2.24 13.15
N VAL A 146 -9.73 3.37 12.45
CA VAL A 146 -10.62 3.49 11.28
C VAL A 146 -10.13 2.61 10.13
N LEU A 147 -8.83 2.67 9.81
CA LEU A 147 -8.23 1.88 8.74
C LEU A 147 -8.23 0.38 9.08
N TYR A 148 -7.99 0.01 10.34
CA TYR A 148 -8.10 -1.36 10.82
C TYR A 148 -9.52 -1.91 10.65
N ALA A 149 -10.54 -1.14 11.01
CA ALA A 149 -11.94 -1.50 10.79
C ALA A 149 -12.27 -1.64 9.29
N ALA A 150 -11.68 -0.80 8.43
CA ALA A 150 -11.81 -0.90 6.97
C ALA A 150 -11.10 -2.14 6.39
N GLY A 151 -10.16 -2.74 7.11
CA GLY A 151 -9.52 -3.98 6.68
C GLY A 151 -8.00 -3.98 6.68
N LEU A 152 -7.34 -2.90 7.16
CA LEU A 152 -5.88 -2.83 7.26
C LEU A 152 -5.31 -4.02 8.03
N ARG A 153 -4.32 -4.73 7.43
CA ARG A 153 -3.64 -5.87 8.06
C ARG A 153 -2.14 -5.91 7.78
N SER A 154 -1.59 -4.88 7.15
CA SER A 154 -0.16 -4.78 6.92
C SER A 154 0.28 -3.32 6.84
N ILE A 155 1.39 -2.98 7.47
CA ILE A 155 1.97 -1.63 7.50
C ILE A 155 3.47 -1.70 7.28
N GLY A 156 3.98 -1.02 6.25
CA GLY A 156 5.34 -0.53 6.21
C GLY A 156 5.40 0.80 6.95
N ILE A 157 6.08 0.87 8.09
CA ILE A 157 6.04 2.05 8.97
C ILE A 157 6.62 3.28 8.28
N THR A 158 7.70 3.09 7.53
CA THR A 158 8.35 4.14 6.74
C THR A 158 8.62 3.66 5.33
N TRP A 159 8.58 4.58 4.41
CA TRP A 159 9.17 4.46 3.08
C TRP A 159 10.51 5.21 3.06
N SER A 160 11.01 5.65 1.91
CA SER A 160 12.18 6.53 1.80
C SER A 160 11.87 7.98 2.20
N ARG A 161 11.03 8.17 3.18
CA ARG A 161 10.59 9.45 3.73
C ARG A 161 10.37 9.30 5.22
N ALA A 162 10.87 10.26 6.02
CA ALA A 162 10.57 10.29 7.44
C ALA A 162 9.09 10.63 7.69
N ASN A 163 8.56 10.12 8.79
CA ASN A 163 7.23 10.46 9.30
C ASN A 163 7.23 10.46 10.83
N ALA A 164 6.08 10.66 11.46
CA ALA A 164 5.96 10.72 12.92
C ALA A 164 6.45 9.44 13.64
N PHE A 165 6.55 8.30 12.94
CA PHE A 165 6.86 7.01 13.52
C PHE A 165 8.31 6.56 13.31
N GLY A 166 9.02 7.15 12.37
CA GLY A 166 10.41 6.76 12.14
C GLY A 166 11.11 7.49 11.00
N THR A 167 12.38 7.19 10.87
CA THR A 167 13.25 7.71 9.82
C THR A 167 13.14 6.84 8.57
N GLY A 168 12.94 7.45 7.42
CA GLY A 168 12.90 6.74 6.15
C GLY A 168 14.27 6.19 5.70
N VAL A 169 14.28 5.37 4.67
CA VAL A 169 15.48 4.77 4.09
C VAL A 169 15.87 5.52 2.81
N PRO A 170 17.09 6.09 2.70
CA PRO A 170 17.48 6.83 1.50
C PRO A 170 17.60 5.91 0.29
N PHE A 171 17.24 6.42 -0.89
CA PHE A 171 17.46 5.76 -2.17
C PHE A 171 18.95 5.84 -2.58
N ARG A 172 19.79 5.05 -1.95
CA ARG A 172 21.19 4.94 -2.36
C ARG A 172 21.74 3.54 -2.12
N HIS A 173 22.59 3.08 -3.02
CA HIS A 173 23.38 1.87 -2.81
C HIS A 173 24.53 2.16 -1.83
N ASN A 174 24.91 1.17 -1.01
CA ASN A 174 25.87 1.32 0.09
C ASN A 174 25.50 2.41 1.09
N SER A 175 24.20 2.47 1.46
CA SER A 175 23.79 3.34 2.56
C SER A 175 24.47 2.90 3.86
N ASP A 176 24.91 3.89 4.65
CA ASP A 176 25.34 3.65 6.02
C ASP A 176 24.17 3.03 6.81
N PRO A 177 24.38 1.97 7.61
CA PRO A 177 23.33 1.45 8.49
C PRO A 177 22.84 2.47 9.51
N GLU A 178 23.63 3.50 9.81
CA GLU A 178 23.26 4.60 10.73
C GLU A 178 22.64 5.77 9.95
N ILE A 179 21.46 5.57 9.37
CA ILE A 179 20.72 6.59 8.61
C ILE A 179 19.80 7.47 9.47
N GLY A 180 19.75 7.24 10.77
CA GLY A 180 18.94 8.01 11.71
C GLY A 180 18.57 7.21 12.96
N PRO A 181 17.76 7.80 13.88
CA PRO A 181 17.41 7.18 15.16
C PRO A 181 16.48 5.96 15.04
N GLY A 182 16.02 5.61 13.82
CA GLY A 182 15.07 4.52 13.60
C GLY A 182 13.64 4.90 14.03
N LEU A 183 12.99 4.04 14.80
CA LEU A 183 11.63 4.29 15.27
C LEU A 183 11.59 5.36 16.37
N SER A 184 10.65 6.28 16.26
CA SER A 184 10.28 7.19 17.35
C SER A 184 9.56 6.42 18.47
N ASP A 185 9.27 7.08 19.61
CA ASP A 185 8.47 6.44 20.66
C ASP A 185 7.04 6.16 20.17
N ALA A 186 6.45 7.04 19.37
CA ALA A 186 5.18 6.76 18.69
C ALA A 186 5.29 5.56 17.72
N GLY A 187 6.42 5.42 17.02
CA GLY A 187 6.69 4.27 16.16
C GLY A 187 6.77 2.95 16.91
N LYS A 188 7.44 2.94 18.06
CA LYS A 188 7.48 1.76 18.95
C LYS A 188 6.09 1.40 19.48
N GLU A 189 5.27 2.41 19.79
CA GLU A 189 3.90 2.17 20.23
C GLU A 189 3.03 1.65 19.09
N LEU A 190 3.16 2.19 17.86
CA LEU A 190 2.48 1.64 16.67
C LEU A 190 2.81 0.15 16.48
N VAL A 191 4.08 -0.25 16.63
CA VAL A 191 4.48 -1.68 16.55
C VAL A 191 3.75 -2.52 17.59
N ARG A 192 3.66 -2.05 18.85
CA ARG A 192 2.93 -2.79 19.92
C ARG A 192 1.44 -2.92 19.60
N ILE A 193 0.83 -1.87 19.07
CA ILE A 193 -0.57 -1.89 18.63
C ILE A 193 -0.76 -2.89 17.49
N CYS A 194 0.12 -2.88 16.48
CA CYS A 194 0.08 -3.80 15.37
C CYS A 194 0.19 -5.26 15.83
N ASP A 195 1.16 -5.57 16.68
CA ASP A 195 1.34 -6.91 17.26
C ASP A 195 0.09 -7.39 18.02
N ALA A 196 -0.46 -6.54 18.87
CA ALA A 196 -1.66 -6.86 19.66
C ALA A 196 -2.92 -7.06 18.80
N ARG A 197 -2.97 -6.46 17.61
CA ARG A 197 -4.11 -6.50 16.67
C ARG A 197 -3.91 -7.49 15.52
N GLY A 198 -2.75 -8.11 15.37
CA GLY A 198 -2.43 -9.01 14.26
C GLY A 198 -2.29 -8.30 12.91
N VAL A 199 -1.61 -7.15 12.89
CA VAL A 199 -1.26 -6.36 11.69
C VAL A 199 0.20 -6.56 11.37
#